data_62758315f3c9529b29dd425b61bcc23b
#
_entry.id   62758315f3c9529b29dd425b61bcc23b
#
_cell.length_a   1.000
_cell.length_b   1.000
_cell.length_c   1.000
_cell.angle_alpha   90.00
_cell.angle_beta   90.00
_cell.angle_gamma   90.00
#
_symmetry.space_group_name_H-M   'P 1'
#
loop_
_entity.id
_entity.type
_entity.pdbx_description
1 polymer ?
#
loop_
_entity_poly.entity_id
_entity_poly.type
_entity_poly.pdbx_seq_one_letter_code
_entity_poly.pdbx_strand_id
1 'polypeptide(L)'
;MKKYVKVLAPAMAAALTLPLFAACGKDGEAKAETYVGIDVNPSLSLVLDGDGKVLSVLADNEDAQVLLYGEDLTGMTAEEAAEKIASLSVELGYLNDENKGVSITVEGEAGEVESAFRAAFEGAADGISFSSGGTFSQNRKLAAVNAEYGLDLTIGEFRLIAEAKAADGSLTWETAAEMDTSELLALIADTADAIEPYATAAYSAAKQAVLYAYETA
;
A
#
# COMPACT_ATOMS: atom_id res chain seq x y z
N MET A 1 -7.99 89.60 4.34
CA MET A 1 -8.85 88.58 3.76
C MET A 1 -7.96 87.43 3.29
N LYS A 2 -7.91 86.28 4.11
CA LYS A 2 -7.06 85.14 3.81
C LYS A 2 -7.92 84.11 3.08
N LYS A 3 -7.56 83.82 1.81
CA LYS A 3 -8.21 82.80 1.02
C LYS A 3 -7.60 81.40 1.41
N TYR A 4 -8.44 80.52 1.92
CA TYR A 4 -8.05 79.16 2.18
C TYR A 4 -8.23 78.32 0.89
N VAL A 5 -7.13 77.87 0.33
CA VAL A 5 -7.13 76.88 -0.78
C VAL A 5 -7.35 75.52 -0.16
N LYS A 6 -8.47 74.88 -0.48
CA LYS A 6 -8.72 73.45 -0.12
C LYS A 6 -7.97 72.58 -1.11
N VAL A 7 -6.94 71.99 -0.66
CA VAL A 7 -6.26 70.88 -1.38
C VAL A 7 -7.06 69.61 -1.18
N LEU A 8 -7.72 69.14 -2.21
CA LEU A 8 -8.28 67.78 -2.25
C LEU A 8 -7.13 66.81 -2.51
N ALA A 9 -6.83 65.99 -1.51
CA ALA A 9 -5.97 64.83 -1.71
C ALA A 9 -6.79 63.71 -2.37
N PRO A 10 -6.34 63.08 -3.47
CA PRO A 10 -6.98 61.89 -3.97
C PRO A 10 -6.58 60.72 -3.06
N ALA A 11 -7.58 60.09 -2.45
CA ALA A 11 -7.42 58.82 -1.78
C ALA A 11 -7.11 57.76 -2.85
N MET A 12 -5.86 57.33 -2.94
CA MET A 12 -5.49 56.11 -3.65
C MET A 12 -6.01 54.92 -2.85
N ALA A 13 -7.14 54.41 -3.28
CA ALA A 13 -7.59 53.08 -2.88
C ALA A 13 -6.63 52.04 -3.50
N ALA A 14 -5.63 51.60 -2.75
CA ALA A 14 -4.87 50.41 -3.10
C ALA A 14 -5.80 49.22 -2.96
N ALA A 15 -6.35 48.76 -4.09
CA ALA A 15 -7.01 47.46 -4.18
C ALA A 15 -5.96 46.40 -3.96
N LEU A 16 -5.88 45.89 -2.76
CA LEU A 16 -5.20 44.62 -2.44
C LEU A 16 -5.97 43.51 -3.17
N THR A 17 -5.54 43.21 -4.38
CA THR A 17 -5.90 41.96 -5.04
C THR A 17 -5.16 40.86 -4.31
N LEU A 18 -5.77 40.29 -3.26
CA LEU A 18 -5.41 38.99 -2.74
C LEU A 18 -5.59 38.01 -3.90
N PRO A 19 -4.55 37.24 -4.28
CA PRO A 19 -4.78 36.09 -5.13
C PRO A 19 -5.70 35.17 -4.33
N LEU A 20 -6.95 35.07 -4.75
CA LEU A 20 -7.75 33.88 -4.43
C LEU A 20 -6.97 32.71 -5.03
N PHE A 21 -6.18 32.05 -4.20
CA PHE A 21 -5.93 30.66 -4.43
C PHE A 21 -7.31 30.01 -4.43
N ALA A 22 -7.84 29.80 -5.62
CA ALA A 22 -8.91 28.86 -5.81
C ALA A 22 -8.35 27.56 -5.22
N ALA A 23 -8.75 27.25 -4.00
CA ALA A 23 -8.75 25.88 -3.54
C ALA A 23 -9.53 25.17 -4.65
N CYS A 24 -8.82 24.43 -5.49
CA CYS A 24 -9.44 23.38 -6.28
C CYS A 24 -10.22 22.56 -5.26
N GLY A 25 -11.52 22.73 -5.25
CA GLY A 25 -12.42 21.91 -4.48
C GLY A 25 -12.09 20.48 -4.86
N LYS A 26 -11.78 19.67 -3.87
CA LYS A 26 -11.91 18.22 -3.94
C LYS A 26 -13.41 17.92 -4.06
N ASP A 27 -13.99 18.19 -5.21
CA ASP A 27 -15.31 17.74 -5.64
C ASP A 27 -15.14 16.58 -6.65
N GLY A 28 -14.19 15.68 -6.37
CA GLY A 28 -14.24 14.30 -6.79
C GLY A 28 -14.42 13.51 -5.50
N GLU A 29 -15.47 12.74 -5.36
CA GLU A 29 -15.51 11.67 -4.37
C GLU A 29 -14.18 10.94 -4.54
N ALA A 30 -13.33 10.98 -3.50
CA ALA A 30 -12.12 10.17 -3.49
C ALA A 30 -12.62 8.73 -3.61
N LYS A 31 -12.37 8.10 -4.76
CA LYS A 31 -12.74 6.69 -4.94
C LYS A 31 -12.05 5.93 -3.82
N ALA A 32 -12.81 5.08 -3.16
CA ALA A 32 -12.31 4.30 -2.03
C ALA A 32 -11.10 3.49 -2.48
N GLU A 33 -10.05 3.51 -1.69
CA GLU A 33 -8.89 2.67 -1.88
C GLU A 33 -9.25 1.22 -1.59
N THR A 34 -8.58 0.30 -2.28
CA THR A 34 -8.78 -1.13 -2.08
C THR A 34 -7.50 -1.75 -1.54
N TYR A 35 -7.61 -2.48 -0.44
CA TYR A 35 -6.51 -3.23 0.15
C TYR A 35 -6.63 -4.70 -0.25
N VAL A 36 -5.52 -5.28 -0.71
CA VAL A 36 -5.43 -6.69 -1.09
C VAL A 36 -4.33 -7.36 -0.28
N GLY A 37 -4.70 -8.32 0.54
CA GLY A 37 -3.75 -9.18 1.25
C GLY A 37 -3.64 -10.53 0.55
N ILE A 38 -2.41 -11.00 0.34
CA ILE A 38 -2.10 -12.28 -0.28
C ILE A 38 -1.18 -13.07 0.64
N ASP A 39 -1.62 -14.25 1.04
CA ASP A 39 -0.84 -15.16 1.86
C ASP A 39 -0.70 -16.52 1.15
N VAL A 40 0.48 -16.77 0.61
CA VAL A 40 0.92 -18.04 0.03
C VAL A 40 2.07 -18.61 0.86
N ASN A 41 2.69 -17.77 1.69
CA ASN A 41 4.02 -17.82 2.23
C ASN A 41 5.06 -17.79 1.08
N PRO A 42 5.16 -16.62 0.40
CA PRO A 42 5.21 -15.26 0.96
C PRO A 42 3.85 -14.65 1.35
N SER A 43 3.92 -13.65 2.24
CA SER A 43 2.78 -12.83 2.65
C SER A 43 3.02 -11.38 2.27
N LEU A 44 2.12 -10.78 1.51
CA LEU A 44 2.24 -9.41 1.02
C LEU A 44 0.88 -8.72 0.93
N SER A 45 0.92 -7.40 0.89
CA SER A 45 -0.28 -6.57 0.75
C SER A 45 -0.11 -5.56 -0.37
N LEU A 46 -1.19 -5.24 -1.06
CA LEU A 46 -1.25 -4.16 -2.05
C LEU A 46 -2.25 -3.11 -1.60
N VAL A 47 -1.95 -1.87 -1.91
CA VAL A 47 -2.88 -0.76 -1.86
C VAL A 47 -3.16 -0.33 -3.30
N LEU A 48 -4.42 -0.34 -3.68
CA LEU A 48 -4.88 0.07 -5.00
C LEU A 48 -5.60 1.42 -4.89
N ASP A 49 -5.45 2.26 -5.90
CA ASP A 49 -6.24 3.47 -6.03
C ASP A 49 -7.69 3.18 -6.47
N GLY A 50 -8.52 4.21 -6.51
CA GLY A 50 -9.91 4.09 -6.95
C GLY A 50 -10.10 3.74 -8.44
N ASP A 51 -9.04 3.65 -9.23
CA ASP A 51 -9.06 3.15 -10.61
C ASP A 51 -8.51 1.71 -10.70
N GLY A 52 -8.22 1.07 -9.55
CA GLY A 52 -7.73 -0.31 -9.46
C GLY A 52 -6.26 -0.47 -9.80
N LYS A 53 -5.47 0.61 -9.74
CA LYS A 53 -4.03 0.55 -9.98
C LYS A 53 -3.26 0.48 -8.68
N VAL A 54 -2.16 -0.25 -8.70
CA VAL A 54 -1.28 -0.41 -7.55
C VAL A 54 -0.62 0.91 -7.19
N LEU A 55 -0.91 1.42 -5.99
CA LEU A 55 -0.22 2.55 -5.38
C LEU A 55 1.05 2.09 -4.65
N SER A 56 0.95 0.96 -3.95
CA SER A 56 2.06 0.41 -3.17
C SER A 56 1.92 -1.08 -2.97
N VAL A 57 3.07 -1.74 -2.77
CA VAL A 57 3.16 -3.15 -2.37
C VAL A 57 3.99 -3.24 -1.11
N LEU A 58 3.45 -3.93 -0.11
CA LEU A 58 4.06 -4.12 1.20
C LEU A 58 4.45 -5.59 1.37
N ALA A 59 5.70 -5.85 1.73
CA ALA A 59 6.17 -7.19 2.06
C ALA A 59 5.91 -7.48 3.54
N ASP A 60 4.96 -8.33 3.86
CA ASP A 60 4.57 -8.63 5.25
C ASP A 60 5.53 -9.62 5.94
N ASN A 61 6.42 -10.26 5.17
CA ASN A 61 7.45 -11.17 5.69
C ASN A 61 8.71 -11.22 4.80
N GLU A 62 9.76 -11.90 5.27
CA GLU A 62 11.04 -12.02 4.55
C GLU A 62 10.90 -12.70 3.18
N ASP A 63 10.04 -13.71 3.05
CA ASP A 63 9.80 -14.39 1.78
C ASP A 63 9.16 -13.44 0.75
N ALA A 64 8.26 -12.56 1.18
CA ALA A 64 7.70 -11.52 0.31
C ALA A 64 8.74 -10.48 -0.12
N GLN A 65 9.69 -10.13 0.76
CA GLN A 65 10.82 -9.26 0.39
C GLN A 65 11.71 -9.92 -0.69
N VAL A 66 11.93 -11.23 -0.60
CA VAL A 66 12.64 -12.00 -1.63
C VAL A 66 11.84 -12.03 -2.93
N LEU A 67 10.55 -12.30 -2.87
CA LEU A 67 9.67 -12.35 -4.05
C LEU A 67 9.64 -11.00 -4.78
N LEU A 68 9.49 -9.92 -4.06
CA LEU A 68 9.35 -8.56 -4.60
C LEU A 68 10.69 -7.92 -4.98
N TYR A 69 11.84 -8.52 -4.61
CA TYR A 69 13.13 -7.94 -4.90
C TYR A 69 13.35 -7.72 -6.40
N GLY A 70 13.62 -6.46 -6.76
CA GLY A 70 13.84 -6.04 -8.15
C GLY A 70 12.57 -5.98 -9.02
N GLU A 71 11.39 -6.13 -8.41
CA GLU A 71 10.11 -6.02 -9.08
C GLU A 71 9.44 -4.67 -8.73
N ASP A 72 8.94 -3.98 -9.73
CA ASP A 72 8.11 -2.78 -9.55
C ASP A 72 6.70 -3.07 -10.05
N LEU A 73 5.75 -3.10 -9.13
CA LEU A 73 4.34 -3.33 -9.43
C LEU A 73 3.53 -2.02 -9.42
N THR A 74 4.16 -0.89 -9.09
CA THR A 74 3.48 0.41 -8.98
C THR A 74 2.91 0.83 -10.32
N GLY A 75 1.65 1.26 -10.32
CA GLY A 75 0.91 1.67 -11.52
C GLY A 75 0.36 0.54 -12.38
N MET A 76 0.68 -0.73 -12.09
CA MET A 76 0.02 -1.89 -12.72
C MET A 76 -1.46 -1.92 -12.32
N THR A 77 -2.28 -2.50 -13.18
CA THR A 77 -3.66 -2.86 -12.81
C THR A 77 -3.64 -4.02 -11.82
N ALA A 78 -4.75 -4.22 -11.09
CA ALA A 78 -4.89 -5.36 -10.18
C ALA A 78 -4.65 -6.70 -10.90
N GLU A 79 -5.09 -6.84 -12.15
CA GLU A 79 -4.92 -8.03 -12.97
C GLU A 79 -3.44 -8.27 -13.30
N GLU A 80 -2.72 -7.24 -13.82
CA GLU A 80 -1.30 -7.35 -14.15
C GLU A 80 -0.45 -7.67 -12.91
N ALA A 81 -0.75 -7.04 -11.78
CA ALA A 81 -0.06 -7.31 -10.52
C ALA A 81 -0.33 -8.73 -10.01
N ALA A 82 -1.58 -9.20 -10.12
CA ALA A 82 -1.96 -10.55 -9.74
C ALA A 82 -1.23 -11.61 -10.57
N GLU A 83 -1.18 -11.45 -11.90
CA GLU A 83 -0.46 -12.35 -12.81
C GLU A 83 1.04 -12.38 -12.47
N LYS A 84 1.63 -11.21 -12.23
CA LYS A 84 3.05 -11.12 -11.87
C LYS A 84 3.35 -11.82 -10.55
N ILE A 85 2.57 -11.58 -9.50
CA ILE A 85 2.75 -12.21 -8.19
C ILE A 85 2.55 -13.73 -8.27
N ALA A 86 1.51 -14.18 -8.98
CA ALA A 86 1.26 -15.61 -9.15
C ALA A 86 2.40 -16.31 -9.90
N SER A 87 2.89 -15.71 -10.99
CA SER A 87 4.03 -16.22 -11.75
C SER A 87 5.30 -16.32 -10.91
N LEU A 88 5.63 -15.25 -10.16
CA LEU A 88 6.80 -15.25 -9.26
C LEU A 88 6.66 -16.28 -8.14
N SER A 89 5.44 -16.49 -7.62
CA SER A 89 5.19 -17.49 -6.58
C SER A 89 5.48 -18.91 -7.06
N VAL A 90 5.18 -19.22 -8.32
CA VAL A 90 5.53 -20.50 -8.96
C VAL A 90 7.03 -20.57 -9.27
N GLU A 91 7.58 -19.53 -9.91
CA GLU A 91 8.98 -19.49 -10.34
C GLU A 91 9.96 -19.65 -9.15
N LEU A 92 9.63 -19.03 -8.00
CA LEU A 92 10.43 -19.12 -6.78
C LEU A 92 10.07 -20.34 -5.91
N GLY A 93 9.16 -21.21 -6.37
CA GLY A 93 8.80 -22.43 -5.69
C GLY A 93 7.95 -22.27 -4.43
N TYR A 94 7.41 -21.09 -4.17
CA TYR A 94 6.48 -20.86 -3.07
C TYR A 94 5.13 -21.52 -3.31
N LEU A 95 4.71 -21.55 -4.57
CA LEU A 95 3.52 -22.28 -5.04
C LEU A 95 3.98 -23.49 -5.84
N ASN A 96 3.69 -24.70 -5.33
CA ASN A 96 4.16 -25.96 -5.89
C ASN A 96 3.18 -27.10 -5.56
N ASP A 97 3.51 -28.35 -5.92
CA ASP A 97 2.63 -29.49 -5.68
C ASP A 97 2.37 -29.80 -4.21
N GLU A 98 3.25 -29.37 -3.30
CA GLU A 98 3.11 -29.57 -1.87
C GLU A 98 2.40 -28.39 -1.17
N ASN A 99 2.48 -27.17 -1.77
CA ASN A 99 1.85 -25.96 -1.27
C ASN A 99 0.98 -25.32 -2.37
N LYS A 100 -0.33 -25.54 -2.28
CA LYS A 100 -1.35 -25.02 -3.20
C LYS A 100 -2.37 -24.11 -2.51
N GLY A 101 -2.09 -23.69 -1.28
CA GLY A 101 -2.95 -22.81 -0.51
C GLY A 101 -2.66 -21.34 -0.78
N VAL A 102 -3.69 -20.59 -1.19
CA VAL A 102 -3.62 -19.13 -1.37
C VAL A 102 -4.73 -18.50 -0.55
N SER A 103 -4.38 -17.61 0.37
CA SER A 103 -5.36 -16.76 1.04
C SER A 103 -5.38 -15.39 0.39
N ILE A 104 -6.56 -14.95 -0.05
CA ILE A 104 -6.77 -13.63 -0.65
C ILE A 104 -7.80 -12.90 0.20
N THR A 105 -7.44 -11.73 0.69
CA THR A 105 -8.32 -10.82 1.44
C THR A 105 -8.41 -9.52 0.69
N VAL A 106 -9.62 -9.10 0.32
CA VAL A 106 -9.85 -7.81 -0.36
C VAL A 106 -10.80 -6.98 0.48
N GLU A 107 -10.43 -5.73 0.73
CA GLU A 107 -11.23 -4.73 1.45
C GLU A 107 -11.39 -3.49 0.57
N GLY A 108 -12.62 -2.99 0.45
CA GLY A 108 -12.99 -1.91 -0.46
C GLY A 108 -13.86 -2.42 -1.63
N GLU A 109 -13.64 -1.96 -2.85
CA GLU A 109 -14.37 -2.41 -4.04
C GLU A 109 -13.87 -3.79 -4.53
N ALA A 110 -14.32 -4.85 -3.84
CA ALA A 110 -13.68 -6.15 -3.79
C ALA A 110 -13.93 -7.08 -5.00
N GLY A 111 -15.11 -7.02 -5.64
CA GLY A 111 -15.58 -8.14 -6.47
C GLY A 111 -14.75 -8.46 -7.71
N GLU A 112 -14.34 -7.45 -8.47
CA GLU A 112 -13.53 -7.64 -9.68
C GLU A 112 -12.07 -7.91 -9.32
N VAL A 113 -11.54 -7.22 -8.30
CA VAL A 113 -10.17 -7.37 -7.81
C VAL A 113 -9.93 -8.80 -7.30
N GLU A 114 -10.80 -9.29 -6.40
CA GLU A 114 -10.67 -10.67 -5.89
C GLU A 114 -10.72 -11.70 -7.02
N SER A 115 -11.61 -11.49 -7.99
CA SER A 115 -11.74 -12.39 -9.14
C SER A 115 -10.49 -12.40 -10.01
N ALA A 116 -9.83 -11.25 -10.23
CA ALA A 116 -8.59 -11.14 -10.98
C ALA A 116 -7.46 -11.92 -10.29
N PHE A 117 -7.29 -11.74 -8.98
CA PHE A 117 -6.27 -12.49 -8.23
C PHE A 117 -6.53 -14.00 -8.23
N ARG A 118 -7.77 -14.45 -8.04
CA ARG A 118 -8.11 -15.87 -8.12
C ARG A 118 -7.79 -16.44 -9.49
N ALA A 119 -8.19 -15.77 -10.57
CA ALA A 119 -7.94 -16.20 -11.94
C ALA A 119 -6.44 -16.29 -12.26
N ALA A 120 -5.64 -15.33 -11.77
CA ALA A 120 -4.20 -15.33 -11.98
C ALA A 120 -3.52 -16.54 -11.31
N PHE A 121 -3.87 -16.85 -10.07
CA PHE A 121 -3.32 -18.02 -9.36
C PHE A 121 -3.80 -19.34 -9.95
N GLU A 122 -5.06 -19.45 -10.37
CA GLU A 122 -5.59 -20.64 -11.09
C GLU A 122 -4.91 -20.83 -12.44
N GLY A 123 -4.55 -19.74 -13.12
CA GLY A 123 -3.81 -19.78 -14.37
C GLY A 123 -2.34 -20.15 -14.21
N ALA A 124 -1.75 -19.86 -13.06
CA ALA A 124 -0.34 -20.12 -12.79
C ALA A 124 -0.06 -21.55 -12.33
N ALA A 125 -0.99 -22.20 -11.62
CA ALA A 125 -0.80 -23.58 -11.16
C ALA A 125 -2.14 -24.33 -10.98
N ASP A 126 -2.12 -25.64 -11.22
CA ASP A 126 -3.28 -26.50 -11.09
C ASP A 126 -3.62 -26.84 -9.62
N GLY A 127 -4.90 -26.87 -9.32
CA GLY A 127 -5.42 -27.37 -8.04
C GLY A 127 -5.24 -26.43 -6.87
N ILE A 128 -5.21 -25.13 -7.11
CA ILE A 128 -5.14 -24.09 -6.09
C ILE A 128 -6.36 -24.14 -5.19
N SER A 129 -6.12 -24.05 -3.89
CA SER A 129 -7.17 -23.92 -2.87
C SER A 129 -7.17 -22.51 -2.29
N PHE A 130 -8.31 -21.84 -2.36
CA PHE A 130 -8.44 -20.47 -1.86
C PHE A 130 -9.09 -20.42 -0.47
N SER A 131 -8.57 -19.50 0.33
CA SER A 131 -9.20 -19.02 1.56
C SER A 131 -9.25 -17.49 1.57
N SER A 132 -9.89 -16.90 2.56
CA SER A 132 -9.96 -15.44 2.74
C SER A 132 -9.90 -15.08 4.22
N GLY A 133 -9.57 -13.81 4.52
CA GLY A 133 -9.71 -13.25 5.87
C GLY A 133 -8.42 -13.12 6.68
N GLY A 134 -7.26 -13.01 6.07
CA GLY A 134 -5.98 -12.83 6.74
C GLY A 134 -5.54 -14.03 7.59
N THR A 135 -4.33 -14.01 8.11
CA THR A 135 -3.85 -15.08 8.99
C THR A 135 -4.46 -14.95 10.39
N PHE A 136 -4.58 -16.08 11.10
CA PHE A 136 -5.02 -16.08 12.50
C PHE A 136 -4.18 -15.15 13.38
N SER A 137 -2.87 -15.06 13.13
CA SER A 137 -1.96 -14.18 13.87
C SER A 137 -2.27 -12.71 13.64
N GLN A 138 -2.49 -12.32 12.38
CA GLN A 138 -2.83 -10.93 12.01
C GLN A 138 -4.17 -10.51 12.59
N ASN A 139 -5.21 -11.32 12.44
CA ASN A 139 -6.53 -11.06 13.01
C ASN A 139 -6.50 -10.91 14.53
N ARG A 140 -5.67 -11.70 15.22
CA ARG A 140 -5.50 -11.58 16.67
C ARG A 140 -4.78 -10.30 17.08
N LYS A 141 -3.78 -9.86 16.32
CA LYS A 141 -3.07 -8.59 16.55
C LYS A 141 -4.00 -7.40 16.31
N LEU A 142 -4.74 -7.40 15.20
CA LEU A 142 -5.76 -6.40 14.88
C LEU A 142 -6.77 -6.26 16.02
N ALA A 143 -7.36 -7.37 16.46
CA ALA A 143 -8.32 -7.34 17.56
C ALA A 143 -7.75 -6.77 18.87
N ALA A 144 -6.47 -7.08 19.16
CA ALA A 144 -5.78 -6.53 20.33
C ALA A 144 -5.58 -5.02 20.22
N VAL A 145 -5.12 -4.53 19.06
CA VAL A 145 -4.92 -3.09 18.81
C VAL A 145 -6.24 -2.34 18.89
N ASN A 146 -7.27 -2.80 18.20
CA ASN A 146 -8.59 -2.16 18.24
C ASN A 146 -9.14 -2.08 19.68
N ALA A 147 -8.97 -3.14 20.47
CA ALA A 147 -9.43 -3.17 21.86
C ALA A 147 -8.60 -2.25 22.78
N GLU A 148 -7.27 -2.19 22.59
CA GLU A 148 -6.37 -1.43 23.45
C GLU A 148 -6.50 0.08 23.22
N TYR A 149 -6.60 0.51 21.95
CA TYR A 149 -6.63 1.91 21.56
C TYR A 149 -8.04 2.44 21.22
N GLY A 150 -9.07 1.60 21.32
CA GLY A 150 -10.45 2.00 21.03
C GLY A 150 -10.69 2.32 19.54
N LEU A 151 -9.96 1.67 18.65
CA LEU A 151 -10.03 1.84 17.21
C LEU A 151 -10.96 0.79 16.57
N ASP A 152 -11.31 1.02 15.31
CA ASP A 152 -12.12 0.08 14.50
C ASP A 152 -11.45 -0.11 13.12
N LEU A 153 -10.16 -0.46 13.15
CA LEU A 153 -9.36 -0.68 11.95
C LEU A 153 -9.78 -1.97 11.25
N THR A 154 -9.79 -1.93 9.94
CA THR A 154 -9.82 -3.12 9.08
C THR A 154 -8.45 -3.81 9.06
N ILE A 155 -8.35 -5.00 8.46
CA ILE A 155 -7.05 -5.70 8.37
C ILE A 155 -6.09 -4.97 7.42
N GLY A 156 -6.59 -4.34 6.36
CA GLY A 156 -5.79 -3.54 5.43
C GLY A 156 -5.22 -2.29 6.09
N GLU A 157 -6.05 -1.49 6.76
CA GLU A 157 -5.60 -0.33 7.52
C GLU A 157 -4.60 -0.71 8.61
N PHE A 158 -4.86 -1.80 9.35
CA PHE A 158 -3.95 -2.30 10.36
C PHE A 158 -2.56 -2.62 9.79
N ARG A 159 -2.50 -3.30 8.62
CA ARG A 159 -1.23 -3.63 7.95
C ARG A 159 -0.48 -2.37 7.54
N LEU A 160 -1.15 -1.45 6.85
CA LEU A 160 -0.55 -0.20 6.41
C LEU A 160 -0.02 0.64 7.58
N ILE A 161 -0.80 0.79 8.64
CA ILE A 161 -0.40 1.51 9.84
C ILE A 161 0.77 0.80 10.54
N ALA A 162 0.76 -0.54 10.60
CA ALA A 162 1.86 -1.29 11.21
C ALA A 162 3.19 -1.05 10.47
N GLU A 163 3.18 -1.01 9.14
CA GLU A 163 4.36 -0.69 8.33
C GLU A 163 4.81 0.78 8.53
N ALA A 164 3.88 1.73 8.52
CA ALA A 164 4.21 3.14 8.78
C ALA A 164 4.81 3.34 10.18
N LYS A 165 4.31 2.62 11.20
CA LYS A 165 4.89 2.61 12.55
C LYS A 165 6.24 1.92 12.64
N ALA A 166 6.51 0.94 11.80
CA ALA A 166 7.84 0.33 11.69
C ALA A 166 8.84 1.31 11.05
N ALA A 167 8.37 2.13 10.11
CA ALA A 167 9.13 3.20 9.47
C ALA A 167 9.38 4.38 10.44
N ASP A 168 8.37 4.83 11.15
CA ASP A 168 8.48 5.89 12.18
C ASP A 168 8.07 5.36 13.56
N GLY A 169 9.05 5.01 14.38
CA GLY A 169 8.83 4.49 15.73
C GLY A 169 8.19 5.51 16.70
N SER A 170 8.06 6.78 16.32
CA SER A 170 7.36 7.80 17.12
C SER A 170 5.87 7.86 16.84
N LEU A 171 5.40 7.28 15.73
CA LEU A 171 4.00 7.26 15.32
C LEU A 171 3.18 6.38 16.26
N THR A 172 2.07 6.91 16.78
CA THR A 172 1.12 6.13 17.61
C THR A 172 0.01 5.54 16.75
N TRP A 173 -0.69 4.52 17.26
CA TRP A 173 -1.84 3.92 16.56
C TRP A 173 -2.96 4.92 16.33
N GLU A 174 -3.24 5.76 17.35
CA GLU A 174 -4.30 6.76 17.28
C GLU A 174 -3.98 7.85 16.24
N THR A 175 -2.73 8.34 16.23
CA THR A 175 -2.33 9.35 15.24
C THR A 175 -2.34 8.78 13.83
N ALA A 176 -1.84 7.56 13.65
CA ALA A 176 -1.82 6.91 12.35
C ALA A 176 -3.22 6.60 11.81
N ALA A 177 -4.17 6.27 12.68
CA ALA A 177 -5.56 6.03 12.29
C ALA A 177 -6.30 7.29 11.79
N GLU A 178 -5.77 8.48 12.09
CA GLU A 178 -6.30 9.78 11.61
C GLU A 178 -5.61 10.26 10.32
N MET A 179 -4.50 9.61 9.90
CA MET A 179 -3.76 9.93 8.69
C MET A 179 -4.46 9.33 7.46
N ASP A 180 -4.29 10.01 6.32
CA ASP A 180 -4.71 9.41 5.07
C ASP A 180 -3.66 8.41 4.53
N THR A 181 -4.09 7.54 3.63
CA THR A 181 -3.24 6.51 3.03
C THR A 181 -1.98 7.09 2.38
N SER A 182 -2.07 8.25 1.73
CA SER A 182 -0.93 8.87 1.06
C SER A 182 0.12 9.37 2.05
N GLU A 183 -0.29 9.84 3.22
CA GLU A 183 0.62 10.24 4.31
C GLU A 183 1.34 9.03 4.90
N LEU A 184 0.62 7.92 5.13
CA LEU A 184 1.20 6.67 5.62
C LEU A 184 2.18 6.08 4.61
N LEU A 185 1.82 6.05 3.32
CA LEU A 185 2.71 5.56 2.26
C LEU A 185 3.97 6.42 2.10
N ALA A 186 3.89 7.74 2.29
CA ALA A 186 5.05 8.62 2.26
C ALA A 186 6.06 8.29 3.38
N LEU A 187 5.58 8.00 4.60
CA LEU A 187 6.44 7.58 5.71
C LEU A 187 7.16 6.25 5.41
N ILE A 188 6.44 5.31 4.80
CA ILE A 188 7.02 4.00 4.42
C ILE A 188 8.07 4.18 3.33
N ALA A 189 7.80 4.98 2.28
CA ALA A 189 8.70 5.25 1.18
C ALA A 189 10.01 5.92 1.64
N ASP A 190 9.92 6.95 2.49
CA ASP A 190 11.09 7.65 3.03
C ASP A 190 12.05 6.71 3.77
N THR A 191 11.51 5.68 4.42
CA THR A 191 12.31 4.67 5.12
C THR A 191 12.88 3.63 4.18
N ALA A 192 12.11 3.19 3.17
CA ALA A 192 12.57 2.26 2.15
C ALA A 192 13.80 2.81 1.41
N ASP A 193 13.77 4.07 1.00
CA ASP A 193 14.88 4.76 0.35
C ASP A 193 16.14 4.82 1.24
N ALA A 194 15.97 4.95 2.56
CA ALA A 194 17.07 4.98 3.51
C ALA A 194 17.72 3.61 3.75
N ILE A 195 16.97 2.52 3.60
CA ILE A 195 17.40 1.15 3.88
C ILE A 195 17.88 0.42 2.61
N GLU A 196 17.41 0.83 1.44
CA GLU A 196 17.67 0.17 0.16
C GLU A 196 19.14 -0.25 -0.07
N PRO A 197 20.17 0.59 0.20
CA PRO A 197 21.56 0.20 -0.05
C PRO A 197 22.03 -1.00 0.77
N TYR A 198 21.42 -1.23 1.95
CA TYR A 198 21.81 -2.31 2.87
C TYR A 198 21.00 -3.59 2.62
N ALA A 199 19.74 -3.46 2.26
CA ALA A 199 18.85 -4.56 1.98
C ALA A 199 19.15 -5.23 0.64
N THR A 200 19.50 -4.44 -0.37
CA THR A 200 19.70 -4.86 -1.77
C THR A 200 20.66 -6.05 -1.91
N ALA A 201 21.81 -6.03 -1.25
CA ALA A 201 22.78 -7.11 -1.36
C ALA A 201 22.30 -8.42 -0.72
N ALA A 202 21.61 -8.33 0.42
CA ALA A 202 21.11 -9.49 1.14
C ALA A 202 19.94 -10.15 0.40
N TYR A 203 18.98 -9.37 -0.08
CA TYR A 203 17.80 -9.89 -0.81
C TYR A 203 18.16 -10.41 -2.20
N SER A 204 19.11 -9.77 -2.90
CA SER A 204 19.63 -10.29 -4.17
C SER A 204 20.25 -11.67 -3.99
N ALA A 205 21.09 -11.85 -2.98
CA ALA A 205 21.70 -13.13 -2.69
C ALA A 205 20.67 -14.20 -2.28
N ALA A 206 19.66 -13.82 -1.49
CA ALA A 206 18.58 -14.72 -1.08
C ALA A 206 17.74 -15.18 -2.28
N LYS A 207 17.30 -14.26 -3.14
CA LYS A 207 16.54 -14.58 -4.36
C LYS A 207 17.34 -15.48 -5.30
N GLN A 208 18.61 -15.19 -5.52
CA GLN A 208 19.50 -16.05 -6.33
C GLN A 208 19.68 -17.44 -5.73
N ALA A 209 19.79 -17.55 -4.41
CA ALA A 209 19.90 -18.86 -3.74
C ALA A 209 18.64 -19.69 -3.90
N VAL A 210 17.45 -19.09 -3.81
CA VAL A 210 16.16 -19.74 -4.03
C VAL A 210 16.06 -20.24 -5.47
N LEU A 211 16.35 -19.38 -6.46
CA LEU A 211 16.33 -19.73 -7.88
C LEU A 211 17.30 -20.88 -8.18
N TYR A 212 18.52 -20.81 -7.66
CA TYR A 212 19.51 -21.89 -7.85
C TYR A 212 19.06 -23.23 -7.25
N ALA A 213 18.45 -23.18 -6.06
CA ALA A 213 17.94 -24.40 -5.42
C ALA A 213 16.80 -25.04 -6.25
N TYR A 214 15.96 -24.23 -6.88
CA TYR A 214 14.84 -24.68 -7.70
C TYR A 214 15.29 -25.28 -9.05
N GLU A 215 16.31 -24.68 -9.69
CA GLU A 215 16.89 -25.20 -10.96
C GLU A 215 17.65 -26.52 -10.78
N THR A 216 18.07 -26.86 -9.55
CA THR A 216 18.89 -28.03 -9.25
C THR A 216 18.13 -29.17 -8.59
N ALA A 217 16.82 -29.00 -8.30
CA ALA A 217 15.93 -29.99 -7.68
C ALA A 217 15.16 -30.79 -8.73
#